data_0d993ffb88bd7e56d199d57379ff0689
#
_entry.id   0d993ffb88bd7e56d199d57379ff0689
#
_cell.length_a   1.000
_cell.length_b   1.000
_cell.length_c   1.000
_cell.angle_alpha   90.00
_cell.angle_beta   90.00
_cell.angle_gamma   90.00
#
_symmetry.space_group_name_H-M   'P 1'
#
loop_
_entity.id
_entity.type
_entity.pdbx_description
1 polymer ?
#
loop_
_entity_poly.entity_id
_entity_poly.type
_entity_poly.pdbx_seq_one_letter_code
_entity_poly.pdbx_strand_id
1 'polypeptide(L)' 'MTKIEIVVDCDGLEHVIIDHGNDQFTSMPKAVWDELEAQREQSGTL' A
#
# COMPACT_ATOMS: atom_id res chain seq x y z
N MET A 1 11.95 10.22 1.22
CA MET A 1 11.44 9.27 2.21
C MET A 1 10.09 8.72 1.80
N THR A 2 9.92 7.45 1.97
CA THR A 2 8.66 6.81 1.61
C THR A 2 7.62 7.00 2.71
N LYS A 3 6.46 7.44 2.33
CA LYS A 3 5.37 7.66 3.27
C LYS A 3 4.15 6.88 2.79
N ILE A 4 3.49 6.21 3.71
CA ILE A 4 2.33 5.39 3.37
C ILE A 4 1.11 5.97 4.05
N GLU A 5 0.05 6.18 3.27
CA GLU A 5 -1.20 6.70 3.78
C GLU A 5 -2.34 5.79 3.34
N ILE A 6 -3.34 5.68 4.18
CA ILE A 6 -4.51 4.89 3.87
C ILE A 6 -5.72 5.83 3.81
N VAL A 7 -6.44 5.79 2.69
CA VAL A 7 -7.62 6.62 2.50
C VAL A 7 -8.82 5.72 2.22
N VAL A 8 -9.99 6.20 2.60
CA VAL A 8 -11.23 5.48 2.38
C VAL A 8 -12.00 6.19 1.28
N ASP A 9 -12.40 5.43 0.28
CA ASP A 9 -13.14 5.96 -0.86
C ASP A 9 -14.62 6.15 -0.52
N CYS A 10 -15.35 6.76 -1.45
CA CYS A 10 -16.79 6.97 -1.30
C CYS A 10 -17.53 5.66 -1.15
N ASP A 11 -17.02 4.60 -1.71
CA ASP A 11 -17.63 3.27 -1.65
C ASP A 11 -17.29 2.55 -0.36
N GLY A 12 -16.51 3.18 0.51
CA GLY A 12 -16.08 2.55 1.73
C GLY A 12 -14.90 1.62 1.55
N LEU A 13 -14.25 1.68 0.39
CA LEU A 13 -13.08 0.85 0.11
C LEU A 13 -11.82 1.58 0.52
N GLU A 14 -10.93 0.86 1.16
CA GLU A 14 -9.66 1.43 1.59
C GLU A 14 -8.63 1.33 0.47
N HIS A 15 -7.87 2.39 0.30
CA HIS A 15 -6.80 2.45 -0.68
C HIS A 15 -5.52 2.88 0.01
N VAL A 16 -4.41 2.31 -0.42
CA VAL A 16 -3.10 2.65 0.11
C VAL A 16 -2.40 3.56 -0.89
N ILE A 17 -1.89 4.67 -0.40
CA ILE A 17 -1.14 5.60 -1.23
C ILE A 17 0.28 5.66 -0.70
N ILE A 18 1.23 5.38 -1.57
CA ILE A 18 2.63 5.37 -1.22
C ILE A 18 3.30 6.58 -1.86
N ASP A 19 3.82 7.46 -1.03
CA ASP A 19 4.54 8.64 -1.49
C ASP A 19 6.02 8.32 -1.52
N HIS A 20 6.59 8.35 -2.71
CA HIS A 20 8.00 8.00 -2.88
C HIS A 20 8.94 9.17 -2.67
N GLY A 21 8.39 10.36 -2.49
CA GLY A 21 9.19 11.54 -2.21
C GLY A 21 9.76 12.25 -3.42
N ASN A 22 9.48 11.75 -4.62
CA ASN A 22 9.97 12.33 -5.86
C ASN A 22 8.82 12.82 -6.74
N ASP A 23 7.78 13.35 -6.11
CA ASP A 23 6.55 13.72 -6.82
C ASP A 23 5.91 12.51 -7.47
N GLN A 24 6.24 11.33 -6.99
CA GLN A 24 5.67 10.09 -7.49
C GLN A 24 4.83 9.43 -6.41
N PHE A 25 3.67 8.96 -6.81
CA PHE A 25 2.76 8.30 -5.90
C PHE A 25 2.30 6.99 -6.51
N THR A 26 2.18 5.99 -5.67
CA THR A 26 1.62 4.71 -6.06
C THR A 26 0.36 4.51 -5.25
N SER A 27 -0.75 4.21 -5.93
CA SER A 27 -2.00 3.92 -5.23
C SER A 27 -2.48 2.53 -5.60
N MET A 28 -3.03 1.83 -4.62
CA MET A 28 -3.52 0.48 -4.84
C MET A 28 -4.61 0.17 -3.82
N PRO A 29 -5.53 -0.76 -4.13
CA PRO A 29 -6.50 -1.20 -3.15
C PRO A 29 -5.81 -1.83 -1.96
N LYS A 30 -6.38 -1.62 -0.77
CA LYS A 30 -5.77 -2.17 0.42
C LYS A 30 -5.70 -3.70 0.39
N ALA A 31 -6.66 -4.33 -0.28
CA ALA A 31 -6.63 -5.78 -0.42
C ALA A 31 -5.36 -6.24 -1.13
N VAL A 32 -4.96 -5.52 -2.18
CA VAL A 32 -3.74 -5.82 -2.91
C VAL A 32 -2.53 -5.55 -2.03
N TRP A 33 -2.57 -4.45 -1.29
CA TRP A 33 -1.49 -4.11 -0.38
C TRP A 33 -1.27 -5.18 0.68
N ASP A 34 -2.37 -5.67 1.26
CA ASP A 34 -2.29 -6.72 2.26
C ASP A 34 -1.69 -7.99 1.69
N GLU A 35 -2.05 -8.31 0.46
CA GLU A 35 -1.52 -9.50 -0.19
C GLU A 35 -0.03 -9.37 -0.42
N LEU A 36 0.41 -8.21 -0.88
CA LEU A 36 1.82 -7.96 -1.11
C LEU A 36 2.61 -8.04 0.19
N GLU A 37 2.04 -7.51 1.27
CA GLU A 37 2.69 -7.56 2.56
C GLU A 37 2.83 -8.99 3.06
N ALA A 38 1.80 -9.79 2.87
CA ALA A 38 1.83 -11.19 3.27
C ALA A 38 2.90 -11.95 2.52
N GLN A 39 3.01 -11.68 1.22
CA GLN A 39 4.04 -12.34 0.41
C GLN A 39 5.43 -11.91 0.82
N ARG A 40 5.58 -10.64 1.15
CA ARG A 40 6.87 -10.11 1.58
C ARG A 40 7.31 -10.75 2.89
N GLU A 41 6.38 -10.93 3.80
CA GLU A 41 6.68 -11.56 5.08
C GLU A 41 7.14 -12.98 4.90
N GLN A 42 6.47 -13.72 4.02
CA GLN A 42 6.85 -15.10 3.75
C GLN A 42 8.24 -15.18 3.15
N SER A 43 8.55 -14.24 2.27
CA SER A 43 9.89 -14.20 1.68
C SER A 43 10.95 -13.92 2.72
N GLY A 44 10.63 -13.06 3.67
CA GLY A 44 11.58 -12.68 4.69
C GLY A 44 11.82 -13.75 5.73
N THR A 45 10.95 -14.73 5.80
CA THR A 45 11.05 -15.77 6.83
C THR A 45 12.05 -16.85 6.48
N LEU A 46 12.44 -16.91 5.24
CA LEU A 46 13.43 -17.89 4.83
C LEU A 46 14.85 -17.43 5.18
#